data_99ac9a65389cbb5f70331e3541bacbb1
#
_entry.id   99ac9a65389cbb5f70331e3541bacbb1
#
_cell.length_a   1.000
_cell.length_b   1.000
_cell.length_c   1.000
_cell.angle_alpha   90.00
_cell.angle_beta   90.00
_cell.angle_gamma   90.00
#
_symmetry.space_group_name_H-M   'P 1'
#
loop_
_entity.id
_entity.type
_entity.pdbx_description
1 polymer ?
#
loop_
_entity_poly.entity_id
_entity_poly.type
_entity_poly.pdbx_seq_one_letter_code
_entity_poly.pdbx_strand_id
1 'polypeptide(L)'
;LSISMVVLKESGEEDHVMQYYVGEFDGRTFQAEQKAHILDYGTDNYAAVTFQNAKAAILLGWADSWDYVYKVPAQDYRGTMTLARKLTLQQIENQYYLCQKPVGIEAFPVVDTPKPDGIWRMHICYDRAYQLSWQTQDGAGIELLINDTSVITKRTHPQETEAALVCSAPRLIAGEAQMDIVADGNLIEIYAENGLVSMTVKLW
;
A
#
# COMPACT_ATOMS: atom_id res chain seq x y z
N LEU A 1 -11.24 15.72 2.83
CA LEU A 1 -10.37 14.61 3.15
C LEU A 1 -9.44 15.00 4.29
N SER A 2 -9.34 14.19 5.31
CA SER A 2 -8.34 14.30 6.38
C SER A 2 -7.58 12.99 6.46
N ILE A 3 -6.27 13.05 6.58
CA ILE A 3 -5.38 11.89 6.74
C ILE A 3 -4.73 11.99 8.12
N SER A 4 -4.69 10.89 8.86
CA SER A 4 -4.08 10.84 10.18
C SER A 4 -3.27 9.57 10.38
N MET A 5 -2.22 9.68 11.18
CA MET A 5 -1.50 8.52 11.73
C MET A 5 -2.25 8.02 12.96
N VAL A 6 -2.38 6.73 13.08
CA VAL A 6 -2.98 6.11 14.26
C VAL A 6 -2.18 4.89 14.68
N VAL A 7 -2.24 4.61 15.98
CA VAL A 7 -1.80 3.35 16.55
C VAL A 7 -3.06 2.59 16.91
N LEU A 8 -3.31 1.49 16.21
CA LEU A 8 -4.39 0.58 16.55
C LEU A 8 -3.91 -0.37 17.64
N LYS A 9 -4.75 -0.59 18.64
CA LYS A 9 -4.50 -1.56 19.70
C LYS A 9 -5.56 -2.65 19.61
N GLU A 10 -5.22 -3.74 18.96
CA GLU A 10 -5.99 -4.97 19.01
C GLU A 10 -5.21 -5.98 19.84
N SER A 11 -5.86 -6.61 20.82
CA SER A 11 -5.27 -7.67 21.68
C SER A 11 -3.95 -7.33 22.38
N GLY A 12 -3.65 -6.03 22.60
CA GLY A 12 -2.46 -5.60 23.33
C GLY A 12 -1.22 -5.34 22.46
N GLU A 13 -1.27 -5.57 21.18
CA GLU A 13 -0.26 -5.17 20.22
C GLU A 13 -0.59 -3.80 19.61
N GLU A 14 0.45 -3.02 19.32
CA GLU A 14 0.33 -1.73 18.64
C GLU A 14 0.60 -1.94 17.16
N ASP A 15 -0.35 -1.53 16.31
CA ASP A 15 -0.21 -1.54 14.87
C ASP A 15 -0.15 -0.10 14.34
N HIS A 16 0.95 0.27 13.69
CA HIS A 16 1.21 1.63 13.21
C HIS A 16 0.63 1.79 11.80
N VAL A 17 -0.58 2.29 11.71
CA VAL A 17 -1.28 2.45 10.44
C VAL A 17 -1.63 3.89 10.12
N MET A 18 -1.85 4.15 8.84
CA MET A 18 -2.41 5.41 8.35
C MET A 18 -3.90 5.24 8.04
N GLN A 19 -4.71 6.18 8.52
CA GLN A 19 -6.14 6.23 8.22
C GLN A 19 -6.50 7.52 7.51
N TYR A 20 -7.62 7.51 6.79
CA TYR A 20 -8.21 8.71 6.23
C TYR A 20 -9.69 8.82 6.56
N TYR A 21 -10.17 10.04 6.63
CA TYR A 21 -11.56 10.42 6.86
C TYR A 21 -12.05 11.26 5.68
N VAL A 22 -13.28 11.04 5.27
CA VAL A 22 -13.96 11.88 4.28
C VAL A 22 -15.04 12.68 4.99
N GLY A 23 -15.14 13.96 4.69
CA GLY A 23 -16.07 14.87 5.32
C GLY A 23 -15.81 16.32 4.93
N GLU A 24 -16.50 17.22 5.59
CA GLU A 24 -16.43 18.66 5.35
C GLU A 24 -15.56 19.39 6.37
N PHE A 25 -14.91 20.45 5.95
CA PHE A 25 -14.11 21.32 6.79
C PHE A 25 -14.57 22.76 6.62
N ASP A 26 -15.04 23.38 7.70
CA ASP A 26 -15.60 24.75 7.69
C ASP A 26 -14.52 25.84 7.87
N GLY A 27 -13.24 25.47 7.87
CA GLY A 27 -12.11 26.34 8.14
C GLY A 27 -11.64 26.31 9.60
N ARG A 28 -12.36 25.64 10.50
CA ARG A 28 -12.02 25.47 11.92
C ARG A 28 -12.18 24.03 12.39
N THR A 29 -13.25 23.38 11.97
CA THR A 29 -13.63 22.03 12.43
C THR A 29 -13.81 21.12 11.23
N PHE A 30 -13.27 19.91 11.31
CA PHE A 30 -13.54 18.86 10.36
C PHE A 30 -14.67 17.95 10.88
N GLN A 31 -15.70 17.76 10.06
CA GLN A 31 -16.81 16.87 10.36
C GLN A 31 -16.75 15.66 9.41
N ALA A 32 -16.46 14.49 9.97
CA ALA A 32 -16.44 13.26 9.21
C ALA A 32 -17.88 12.83 8.84
N GLU A 33 -18.09 12.48 7.58
CA GLU A 33 -19.38 11.99 7.06
C GLU A 33 -19.47 10.47 7.03
N GLN A 34 -18.35 9.79 7.19
CA GLN A 34 -18.26 8.34 7.23
C GLN A 34 -17.14 7.89 8.18
N LYS A 35 -17.12 6.59 8.49
CA LYS A 35 -16.04 6.00 9.31
C LYS A 35 -14.69 6.13 8.61
N ALA A 36 -13.64 6.10 9.41
CA ALA A 36 -12.27 6.03 8.89
C ALA A 36 -12.05 4.80 8.02
N HIS A 37 -11.22 4.96 7.02
CA HIS A 37 -10.68 3.86 6.21
C HIS A 37 -9.17 3.80 6.35
N ILE A 38 -8.60 2.62 6.19
CA ILE A 38 -7.16 2.41 6.11
C ILE A 38 -6.63 3.04 4.82
N LEU A 39 -5.54 3.80 4.93
CA LEU A 39 -4.90 4.46 3.79
C LEU A 39 -4.07 3.47 2.96
N ASP A 40 -3.35 2.59 3.64
CA ASP A 40 -2.51 1.55 3.04
C ASP A 40 -2.62 0.30 3.91
N TYR A 41 -2.92 -0.82 3.28
CA TYR A 41 -3.11 -2.10 3.97
C TYR A 41 -1.82 -2.92 4.08
N GLY A 42 -0.72 -2.44 3.48
CA GLY A 42 0.60 -3.01 3.67
C GLY A 42 1.24 -2.57 4.98
N THR A 43 2.38 -3.14 5.30
CA THR A 43 3.12 -2.84 6.54
C THR A 43 3.98 -1.59 6.44
N ASP A 44 4.30 -1.13 5.22
CA ASP A 44 5.40 -0.21 4.96
C ASP A 44 4.96 1.14 4.37
N ASN A 45 3.94 1.77 4.94
CA ASN A 45 3.57 3.14 4.58
C ASN A 45 3.12 3.89 5.83
N TYR A 46 4.01 4.69 6.40
CA TYR A 46 3.73 5.44 7.61
C TYR A 46 4.11 6.92 7.45
N ALA A 47 3.62 7.76 8.35
CA ALA A 47 3.87 9.21 8.40
C ALA A 47 3.63 9.93 7.05
N ALA A 48 2.69 9.42 6.24
CA ALA A 48 2.42 9.97 4.92
C ALA A 48 1.82 11.39 4.99
N VAL A 49 2.31 12.26 4.12
CA VAL A 49 1.87 13.66 4.02
C VAL A 49 1.54 14.02 2.58
N THR A 50 0.72 15.04 2.40
CA THR A 50 0.43 15.61 1.09
C THR A 50 1.25 16.87 0.83
N PHE A 51 1.65 17.07 -0.42
CA PHE A 51 2.35 18.30 -0.82
C PHE A 51 1.40 19.49 -0.78
N GLN A 52 1.86 20.58 -0.17
CA GLN A 52 1.17 21.86 -0.22
C GLN A 52 1.37 22.56 -1.56
N ASN A 53 0.39 23.34 -2.00
CA ASN A 53 0.43 24.14 -3.23
C ASN A 53 0.65 23.33 -4.52
N ALA A 54 0.47 22.02 -4.49
CA ALA A 54 0.46 21.18 -5.68
C ALA A 54 -0.88 21.32 -6.43
N LYS A 55 -0.86 21.22 -7.78
CA LYS A 55 -2.07 21.26 -8.61
C LYS A 55 -3.02 20.07 -8.38
N ALA A 56 -2.51 18.99 -7.82
CA ALA A 56 -3.25 17.80 -7.45
C ALA A 56 -2.87 17.38 -6.04
N ALA A 57 -3.74 16.65 -5.35
CA ALA A 57 -3.39 16.04 -4.08
C ALA A 57 -2.37 14.92 -4.34
N ILE A 58 -1.14 15.13 -3.93
CA ILE A 58 -0.03 14.18 -4.07
C ILE A 58 0.40 13.77 -2.67
N LEU A 59 0.42 12.48 -2.41
CA LEU A 59 0.83 11.86 -1.15
C LEU A 59 2.24 11.26 -1.29
N LEU A 60 3.01 11.33 -0.23
CA LEU A 60 4.29 10.64 -0.07
C LEU A 60 4.40 10.15 1.37
N GLY A 61 4.80 8.89 1.56
CA GLY A 61 4.93 8.26 2.87
C GLY A 61 6.34 7.74 3.13
N TRP A 62 6.64 7.45 4.38
CA TRP A 62 7.83 6.73 4.78
C TRP A 62 7.59 5.22 4.58
N ALA A 63 8.41 4.61 3.73
CA ALA A 63 8.32 3.19 3.41
C ALA A 63 9.20 2.37 4.35
N ASP A 64 8.68 2.10 5.50
CA ASP A 64 9.21 1.20 6.53
C ASP A 64 8.17 1.07 7.66
N SER A 65 8.45 0.26 8.68
CA SER A 65 7.61 0.08 9.86
C SER A 65 8.40 0.19 11.15
N TRP A 66 7.85 0.87 12.15
CA TRP A 66 8.44 0.93 13.49
C TRP A 66 8.54 -0.44 14.17
N ASP A 67 7.73 -1.42 13.76
CA ASP A 67 7.68 -2.73 14.38
C ASP A 67 8.96 -3.55 14.11
N TYR A 68 9.65 -3.25 13.01
CA TYR A 68 10.83 -3.99 12.59
C TYR A 68 11.97 -3.18 11.99
N VAL A 69 11.84 -1.87 11.81
CA VAL A 69 12.88 -1.06 11.16
C VAL A 69 14.28 -1.24 11.73
N TYR A 70 14.38 -1.50 13.04
CA TYR A 70 15.67 -1.74 13.69
C TYR A 70 16.23 -3.14 13.46
N LYS A 71 15.40 -4.08 13.03
CA LYS A 71 15.79 -5.46 12.69
C LYS A 71 16.25 -5.58 11.23
N VAL A 72 15.78 -4.67 10.35
CA VAL A 72 16.15 -4.67 8.94
C VAL A 72 17.60 -4.25 8.76
N PRO A 73 18.40 -4.97 7.94
CA PRO A 73 19.76 -4.55 7.61
C PRO A 73 19.80 -3.15 7.03
N ALA A 74 20.67 -2.31 7.54
CA ALA A 74 20.86 -0.95 7.04
C ALA A 74 22.34 -0.56 7.19
N GLN A 75 22.86 0.21 6.23
CA GLN A 75 24.22 0.75 6.27
C GLN A 75 24.19 2.22 6.72
N ASP A 76 23.72 3.11 5.85
CA ASP A 76 23.80 4.56 6.06
C ASP A 76 22.48 5.17 6.56
N TYR A 77 21.33 4.59 6.19
CA TYR A 77 20.00 5.08 6.56
C TYR A 77 19.00 3.92 6.73
N ARG A 78 17.87 4.23 7.36
CA ARG A 78 16.76 3.29 7.54
C ARG A 78 15.49 3.83 6.92
N GLY A 79 14.80 2.96 6.21
CA GLY A 79 13.60 3.32 5.46
C GLY A 79 13.91 4.03 4.16
N THR A 80 12.89 4.19 3.36
CA THR A 80 12.89 4.96 2.12
C THR A 80 11.57 5.71 2.01
N MET A 81 11.32 6.36 0.89
CA MET A 81 10.01 6.97 0.64
C MET A 81 9.21 6.08 -0.31
N THR A 82 7.88 6.07 -0.14
CA THR A 82 6.98 5.47 -1.12
C THR A 82 7.06 6.21 -2.44
N LEU A 83 6.53 5.65 -3.50
CA LEU A 83 6.23 6.43 -4.71
C LEU A 83 5.27 7.58 -4.38
N ALA A 84 5.42 8.69 -5.08
CA ALA A 84 4.44 9.75 -5.03
C ALA A 84 3.10 9.25 -5.59
N ARG A 85 2.00 9.50 -4.90
CA ARG A 85 0.66 8.99 -5.25
C ARG A 85 -0.30 10.14 -5.48
N LYS A 86 -0.91 10.20 -6.65
CA LYS A 86 -2.03 11.09 -6.91
C LYS A 86 -3.28 10.53 -6.24
N LEU A 87 -3.93 11.37 -5.45
CA LEU A 87 -5.14 11.04 -4.73
C LEU A 87 -6.38 11.59 -5.43
N THR A 88 -7.41 10.76 -5.53
CA THR A 88 -8.76 11.17 -5.96
C THR A 88 -9.79 10.44 -5.13
N LEU A 89 -10.97 11.04 -4.93
CA LEU A 89 -12.09 10.36 -4.28
C LEU A 89 -12.98 9.70 -5.34
N GLN A 90 -13.40 8.47 -5.05
CA GLN A 90 -14.42 7.74 -5.81
C GLN A 90 -15.56 7.35 -4.89
N GLN A 91 -16.77 7.46 -5.40
CA GLN A 91 -17.96 6.98 -4.69
C GLN A 91 -18.30 5.58 -5.19
N ILE A 92 -18.41 4.65 -4.25
CA ILE A 92 -18.92 3.30 -4.47
C ILE A 92 -20.13 3.15 -3.57
N GLU A 93 -21.28 2.89 -4.17
CA GLU A 93 -22.55 2.92 -3.46
C GLU A 93 -22.74 4.24 -2.69
N ASN A 94 -22.81 4.19 -1.36
CA ASN A 94 -23.02 5.35 -0.50
C ASN A 94 -21.76 5.76 0.30
N GLN A 95 -20.57 5.26 -0.09
CA GLN A 95 -19.31 5.57 0.59
C GLN A 95 -18.28 6.15 -0.38
N TYR A 96 -17.44 7.04 0.12
CA TYR A 96 -16.32 7.57 -0.61
C TYR A 96 -15.04 6.84 -0.25
N TYR A 97 -14.31 6.41 -1.26
CA TYR A 97 -13.02 5.75 -1.15
C TYR A 97 -11.93 6.58 -1.81
N LEU A 98 -10.76 6.56 -1.20
CA LEU A 98 -9.58 7.21 -1.74
C LEU A 98 -8.94 6.31 -2.79
N CYS A 99 -8.94 6.77 -4.03
CA CYS A 99 -8.18 6.12 -5.10
C CYS A 99 -6.77 6.71 -5.13
N GLN A 100 -5.77 5.84 -5.12
CA GLN A 100 -4.36 6.16 -5.16
C GLN A 100 -3.75 5.65 -6.45
N LYS A 101 -3.04 6.51 -7.18
CA LYS A 101 -2.31 6.13 -8.40
C LYS A 101 -0.87 6.61 -8.32
N PRO A 102 0.10 5.73 -8.56
CA PRO A 102 1.51 6.13 -8.55
C PRO A 102 1.79 7.15 -9.66
N VAL A 103 2.71 8.06 -9.40
CA VAL A 103 3.12 9.14 -10.32
C VAL A 103 4.59 8.98 -10.66
N GLY A 104 4.94 9.21 -11.93
CA GLY A 104 6.35 9.16 -12.37
C GLY A 104 6.87 7.76 -12.68
N ILE A 105 5.96 6.79 -12.81
CA ILE A 105 6.33 5.39 -13.13
C ILE A 105 6.40 5.09 -14.63
N GLU A 106 6.16 6.09 -15.48
CA GLU A 106 6.11 5.91 -16.93
C GLU A 106 7.44 5.40 -17.51
N ALA A 107 8.56 5.77 -16.87
CA ALA A 107 9.91 5.34 -17.23
C ALA A 107 10.26 3.94 -16.69
N PHE A 108 9.45 3.35 -15.81
CA PHE A 108 9.72 2.02 -15.27
C PHE A 108 9.44 0.96 -16.34
N PRO A 109 10.36 0.00 -16.55
CA PRO A 109 10.14 -1.09 -17.49
C PRO A 109 8.85 -1.86 -17.19
N VAL A 110 8.03 -2.08 -18.22
CA VAL A 110 6.86 -2.95 -18.13
C VAL A 110 7.31 -4.39 -18.25
N VAL A 111 6.83 -5.25 -17.39
CA VAL A 111 7.13 -6.68 -17.39
C VAL A 111 5.84 -7.50 -17.31
N ASP A 112 5.86 -8.70 -17.91
CA ASP A 112 4.76 -9.66 -17.85
C ASP A 112 4.90 -10.63 -16.67
N THR A 113 6.10 -10.72 -16.10
CA THR A 113 6.40 -11.54 -14.92
C THR A 113 7.31 -10.75 -13.98
N PRO A 114 7.11 -10.85 -12.65
CA PRO A 114 7.97 -10.20 -11.67
C PRO A 114 9.42 -10.61 -11.86
N LYS A 115 10.33 -9.67 -11.63
CA LYS A 115 11.76 -9.93 -11.58
C LYS A 115 12.23 -9.96 -10.14
N PRO A 116 13.27 -10.77 -9.84
CA PRO A 116 13.77 -10.87 -8.46
C PRO A 116 14.23 -9.53 -7.89
N ASP A 117 14.77 -8.66 -8.74
CA ASP A 117 15.31 -7.37 -8.30
C ASP A 117 15.10 -6.30 -9.37
N GLY A 118 15.41 -5.05 -9.00
CA GLY A 118 15.44 -3.91 -9.89
C GLY A 118 14.16 -3.09 -9.90
N ILE A 119 14.01 -2.28 -10.93
CA ILE A 119 12.88 -1.37 -11.10
C ILE A 119 12.02 -1.92 -12.23
N TRP A 120 10.73 -2.12 -11.95
CA TRP A 120 9.77 -2.59 -12.94
C TRP A 120 8.33 -2.29 -12.53
N ARG A 121 7.42 -2.42 -13.47
CA ARG A 121 5.97 -2.35 -13.21
C ARG A 121 5.22 -3.40 -14.00
N MET A 122 4.10 -3.84 -13.43
CA MET A 122 3.11 -4.72 -14.07
C MET A 122 1.73 -4.10 -14.00
N HIS A 123 0.93 -4.34 -15.03
CA HIS A 123 -0.49 -4.04 -15.03
C HIS A 123 -1.28 -5.32 -15.24
N ILE A 124 -2.24 -5.59 -14.37
CA ILE A 124 -2.98 -6.86 -14.31
C ILE A 124 -4.46 -6.58 -14.26
N CYS A 125 -5.22 -7.25 -15.14
CA CYS A 125 -6.67 -7.33 -15.03
C CYS A 125 -7.04 -8.66 -14.38
N TYR A 126 -7.95 -8.65 -13.43
CA TYR A 126 -8.42 -9.84 -12.72
C TYR A 126 -9.92 -9.72 -12.41
N ASP A 127 -10.60 -10.85 -12.27
CA ASP A 127 -12.01 -10.90 -11.87
C ASP A 127 -12.15 -11.42 -10.43
N ARG A 128 -12.27 -12.73 -10.24
CA ARG A 128 -12.59 -13.31 -8.92
C ARG A 128 -11.37 -13.76 -8.15
N ALA A 129 -10.42 -14.35 -8.84
CA ALA A 129 -9.23 -14.90 -8.22
C ALA A 129 -7.99 -14.59 -9.04
N TYR A 130 -6.91 -14.28 -8.36
CA TYR A 130 -5.60 -14.10 -8.94
C TYR A 130 -4.53 -14.51 -7.93
N GLN A 131 -3.45 -15.11 -8.39
CA GLN A 131 -2.32 -15.47 -7.56
C GLN A 131 -1.02 -15.16 -8.28
N LEU A 132 -0.09 -14.55 -7.57
CA LEU A 132 1.25 -14.24 -8.02
C LEU A 132 2.23 -14.41 -6.86
N SER A 133 3.40 -14.97 -7.14
CA SER A 133 4.48 -15.03 -6.16
C SER A 133 5.82 -14.85 -6.83
N TRP A 134 6.76 -14.23 -6.13
CA TRP A 134 8.15 -14.13 -6.57
C TRP A 134 9.08 -13.97 -5.37
N GLN A 135 10.36 -14.12 -5.63
CA GLN A 135 11.42 -13.97 -4.63
C GLN A 135 12.55 -13.11 -5.19
N THR A 136 13.17 -12.36 -4.32
CA THR A 136 14.44 -11.66 -4.56
C THR A 136 15.60 -12.66 -4.62
N GLN A 137 16.77 -12.22 -5.05
CA GLN A 137 17.96 -13.10 -5.14
C GLN A 137 18.42 -13.61 -3.78
N ASP A 138 18.23 -12.84 -2.71
CA ASP A 138 18.53 -13.21 -1.33
C ASP A 138 17.46 -14.09 -0.66
N GLY A 139 16.36 -14.36 -1.37
CA GLY A 139 15.30 -15.27 -0.97
C GLY A 139 14.16 -14.63 -0.20
N ALA A 140 14.16 -13.30 -0.01
CA ALA A 140 12.97 -12.61 0.47
C ALA A 140 11.84 -12.78 -0.56
N GLY A 141 10.63 -13.04 -0.09
CA GLY A 141 9.52 -13.38 -0.98
C GLY A 141 8.24 -12.63 -0.67
N ILE A 142 7.38 -12.59 -1.67
CA ILE A 142 6.01 -12.10 -1.53
C ILE A 142 5.06 -13.01 -2.30
N GLU A 143 3.95 -13.35 -1.68
CA GLU A 143 2.78 -13.94 -2.30
C GLU A 143 1.66 -12.90 -2.32
N LEU A 144 1.04 -12.73 -3.47
CA LEU A 144 -0.18 -11.96 -3.66
C LEU A 144 -1.29 -12.92 -4.01
N LEU A 145 -2.36 -12.90 -3.23
CA LEU A 145 -3.56 -13.69 -3.44
C LEU A 145 -4.77 -12.78 -3.47
N ILE A 146 -5.58 -12.91 -4.49
CA ILE A 146 -6.89 -12.28 -4.59
C ILE A 146 -7.94 -13.37 -4.61
N ASN A 147 -8.97 -13.24 -3.78
CA ASN A 147 -10.13 -14.10 -3.74
C ASN A 147 -11.42 -13.26 -3.79
N ASP A 148 -12.59 -13.87 -3.60
CA ASP A 148 -13.89 -13.18 -3.69
C ASP A 148 -14.07 -12.04 -2.67
N THR A 149 -13.33 -12.04 -1.57
CA THR A 149 -13.51 -11.08 -0.47
C THR A 149 -12.32 -10.22 -0.15
N SER A 150 -11.12 -10.63 -0.56
CA SER A 150 -9.89 -10.02 -0.06
C SER A 150 -8.78 -9.96 -1.11
N VAL A 151 -7.95 -8.93 -0.96
CA VAL A 151 -6.60 -8.83 -1.53
C VAL A 151 -5.62 -9.09 -0.40
N ILE A 152 -4.77 -10.09 -0.52
CA ILE A 152 -3.89 -10.56 0.55
C ILE A 152 -2.45 -10.54 0.05
N THR A 153 -1.55 -9.98 0.84
CA THR A 153 -0.10 -10.12 0.65
C THR A 153 0.49 -10.90 1.81
N LYS A 154 1.43 -11.76 1.49
CA LYS A 154 2.20 -12.52 2.47
C LYS A 154 3.68 -12.35 2.15
N ARG A 155 4.40 -11.69 3.05
CA ARG A 155 5.85 -11.54 2.97
C ARG A 155 6.53 -12.70 3.69
N THR A 156 7.59 -13.24 3.09
CA THR A 156 8.45 -14.24 3.68
C THR A 156 9.91 -13.78 3.60
N HIS A 157 10.67 -14.10 4.62
CA HIS A 157 12.12 -13.86 4.63
C HIS A 157 12.86 -15.09 5.14
N PRO A 158 13.98 -15.51 4.51
CA PRO A 158 14.66 -16.76 4.87
C PRO A 158 15.27 -16.76 6.28
N GLN A 159 15.51 -15.58 6.85
CA GLN A 159 16.07 -15.42 8.19
C GLN A 159 15.02 -15.10 9.27
N GLU A 160 13.75 -14.88 8.88
CA GLU A 160 12.68 -14.68 9.85
C GLU A 160 12.25 -16.02 10.46
N THR A 161 12.33 -16.10 11.77
CA THR A 161 11.82 -17.23 12.55
C THR A 161 10.37 -17.02 12.98
N GLU A 162 9.84 -15.81 12.79
CA GLU A 162 8.46 -15.42 13.08
C GLU A 162 7.56 -15.76 11.90
N ALA A 163 6.26 -15.86 12.17
CA ALA A 163 5.26 -16.11 11.12
C ALA A 163 5.35 -15.04 10.02
N ALA A 164 5.17 -15.47 8.78
CA ALA A 164 5.16 -14.56 7.64
C ALA A 164 4.18 -13.42 7.89
N LEU A 165 4.60 -12.18 7.62
CA LEU A 165 3.71 -11.03 7.71
C LEU A 165 2.62 -11.12 6.65
N VAL A 166 1.38 -11.19 7.11
CA VAL A 166 0.20 -11.28 6.26
C VAL A 166 -0.62 -10.02 6.41
N CYS A 167 -0.83 -9.32 5.30
CA CYS A 167 -1.71 -8.17 5.23
C CYS A 167 -2.94 -8.51 4.38
N SER A 168 -4.10 -8.02 4.77
CA SER A 168 -5.35 -8.27 4.08
C SER A 168 -6.16 -6.98 3.91
N ALA A 169 -6.64 -6.75 2.70
CA ALA A 169 -7.53 -5.66 2.35
C ALA A 169 -8.85 -6.20 1.79
N PRO A 170 -9.96 -5.50 1.95
CA PRO A 170 -11.24 -5.93 1.39
C PRO A 170 -11.24 -5.78 -0.15
N ARG A 171 -12.01 -6.64 -0.82
CA ARG A 171 -12.45 -6.39 -2.19
C ARG A 171 -13.53 -5.30 -2.18
N LEU A 172 -13.40 -4.33 -3.08
CA LEU A 172 -14.33 -3.19 -3.20
C LEU A 172 -15.10 -3.19 -4.52
N ILE A 173 -14.58 -3.88 -5.53
CA ILE A 173 -15.18 -3.94 -6.86
C ILE A 173 -15.74 -5.35 -7.09
N ALA A 174 -17.02 -5.41 -7.42
CA ALA A 174 -17.64 -6.64 -7.87
C ALA A 174 -17.32 -6.86 -9.36
N GLY A 175 -16.66 -7.97 -9.69
CA GLY A 175 -16.27 -8.33 -11.04
C GLY A 175 -14.86 -7.88 -11.42
N GLU A 176 -14.65 -7.54 -12.69
CA GLU A 176 -13.33 -7.21 -13.22
C GLU A 176 -12.76 -5.94 -12.61
N ALA A 177 -11.54 -6.04 -12.12
CA ALA A 177 -10.77 -4.94 -11.56
C ALA A 177 -9.34 -4.94 -12.12
N GLN A 178 -8.67 -3.82 -11.98
CA GLN A 178 -7.28 -3.62 -12.41
C GLN A 178 -6.37 -3.45 -11.21
N MET A 179 -5.13 -3.86 -11.38
CA MET A 179 -4.08 -3.73 -10.41
C MET A 179 -2.78 -3.30 -11.09
N ASP A 180 -2.13 -2.31 -10.51
CA ASP A 180 -0.75 -1.98 -10.83
C ASP A 180 0.16 -2.47 -9.71
N ILE A 181 1.24 -3.16 -10.06
CA ILE A 181 2.32 -3.54 -9.16
C ILE A 181 3.56 -2.80 -9.62
N VAL A 182 4.22 -2.11 -8.70
CA VAL A 182 5.45 -1.38 -8.97
C VAL A 182 6.52 -1.84 -8.00
N ALA A 183 7.68 -2.20 -8.53
CA ALA A 183 8.87 -2.51 -7.74
C ALA A 183 9.91 -1.42 -7.93
N ASP A 184 10.50 -0.99 -6.83
CA ASP A 184 11.67 -0.11 -6.78
C ASP A 184 12.70 -0.71 -5.83
N GLY A 185 13.57 -1.55 -6.38
CA GLY A 185 14.48 -2.37 -5.59
C GLY A 185 13.71 -3.37 -4.72
N ASN A 186 13.84 -3.22 -3.42
CA ASN A 186 13.17 -4.06 -2.44
C ASN A 186 11.79 -3.52 -1.96
N LEU A 187 11.36 -2.38 -2.47
CA LEU A 187 10.05 -1.82 -2.17
C LEU A 187 9.04 -2.24 -3.24
N ILE A 188 7.95 -2.85 -2.80
CA ILE A 188 6.85 -3.28 -3.66
C ILE A 188 5.60 -2.50 -3.28
N GLU A 189 5.03 -1.80 -4.25
CA GLU A 189 3.77 -1.10 -4.07
C GLU A 189 2.70 -1.69 -4.99
N ILE A 190 1.58 -2.07 -4.40
CA ILE A 190 0.45 -2.71 -5.07
C ILE A 190 -0.75 -1.75 -4.99
N TYR A 191 -1.35 -1.47 -6.13
CA TYR A 191 -2.52 -0.60 -6.28
C TYR A 191 -3.65 -1.42 -6.90
N ALA A 192 -4.33 -2.20 -6.07
CA ALA A 192 -5.44 -3.07 -6.46
C ALA A 192 -6.78 -2.33 -6.48
N GLU A 193 -7.83 -3.00 -6.97
CA GLU A 193 -9.18 -2.45 -7.02
C GLU A 193 -9.24 -1.09 -7.72
N ASN A 194 -8.58 -0.98 -8.89
CA ASN A 194 -8.44 0.27 -9.67
C ASN A 194 -7.74 1.41 -8.90
N GLY A 195 -6.93 1.08 -7.89
CA GLY A 195 -6.25 2.01 -6.99
C GLY A 195 -7.02 2.36 -5.71
N LEU A 196 -8.14 1.72 -5.43
CA LEU A 196 -8.92 1.92 -4.21
C LEU A 196 -8.33 1.17 -3.00
N VAL A 197 -7.50 0.19 -3.26
CA VAL A 197 -6.73 -0.56 -2.27
C VAL A 197 -5.27 -0.41 -2.59
N SER A 198 -4.48 0.08 -1.65
CA SER A 198 -3.02 0.07 -1.76
C SER A 198 -2.38 -0.75 -0.66
N MET A 199 -1.29 -1.42 -1.00
CA MET A 199 -0.48 -2.22 -0.10
C MET A 199 0.99 -1.97 -0.40
N THR A 200 1.72 -1.46 0.57
CA THR A 200 3.16 -1.20 0.48
C THR A 200 3.89 -2.25 1.30
N VAL A 201 4.81 -2.96 0.68
CA VAL A 201 5.57 -4.05 1.28
C VAL A 201 7.04 -3.90 0.94
N LYS A 202 7.89 -3.88 1.96
CA LYS A 202 9.35 -3.86 1.81
C LYS A 202 9.90 -5.28 1.99
N LEU A 203 10.71 -5.71 1.04
CA LEU A 203 11.43 -6.99 1.09
C LEU A 203 12.85 -6.75 1.61
N TRP A 204 13.36 -7.58 2.53
CA TRP A 204 14.74 -7.52 3.04
C TRP A 204 15.27 -8.91 3.33
#